data_607f774c8d9cd44c460dcba615a8b59f
#
_entry.id   607f774c8d9cd44c460dcba615a8b59f
#
_cell.length_a   1.000
_cell.length_b   1.000
_cell.length_c   1.000
_cell.angle_alpha   90.00
_cell.angle_beta   90.00
_cell.angle_gamma   90.00
#
_symmetry.space_group_name_H-M   'P 1'
#
loop_
_entity.id
_entity.type
_entity.pdbx_description
1 polymer ?
#
loop_
_entity_poly.entity_id
_entity_poly.type
_entity_poly.pdbx_seq_one_letter_code
_entity_poly.pdbx_strand_id
1 'polypeptide(L)'
;MTLTVYLAGEIHSDWREEVKTAAAGLDVRFTAPVTDHAASDDCGVAILGAEEDKVWHDRKGALLNAIRTRTAMEEADVVVVRFGEKYKQWNAAFDAGYAAALGRPLVILHPPEHDHALKEVDASANAVAREPRQVAEILRYVLEGRLP
;
A
#
# COMPACT_ATOMS: atom_id res chain seq x y z
N MET A 1 -10.14 -17.59 -10.64
CA MET A 1 -10.18 -16.11 -10.57
C MET A 1 -8.86 -15.67 -9.96
N THR A 2 -8.15 -14.80 -10.65
CA THR A 2 -6.90 -14.20 -10.14
C THR A 2 -7.24 -12.90 -9.42
N LEU A 3 -6.88 -12.79 -8.16
CA LEU A 3 -7.10 -11.58 -7.37
C LEU A 3 -5.90 -10.62 -7.53
N THR A 4 -6.15 -9.39 -7.93
CA THR A 4 -5.11 -8.36 -8.00
C THR A 4 -5.09 -7.57 -6.71
N VAL A 5 -3.96 -7.57 -6.00
CA VAL A 5 -3.78 -6.94 -4.69
C VAL A 5 -2.68 -5.89 -4.76
N TYR A 6 -3.03 -4.64 -4.45
CA TYR A 6 -2.06 -3.55 -4.38
C TYR A 6 -1.55 -3.40 -2.94
N LEU A 7 -0.23 -3.49 -2.78
CA LEU A 7 0.44 -3.38 -1.48
C LEU A 7 1.02 -1.98 -1.29
N ALA A 8 0.20 -1.07 -0.78
CA ALA A 8 0.56 0.32 -0.50
C ALA A 8 1.16 0.51 0.90
N GLY A 9 1.70 1.67 1.13
CA GLY A 9 2.18 2.07 2.45
C GLY A 9 3.69 2.10 2.56
N GLU A 10 4.22 1.91 3.78
CA GLU A 10 5.62 2.12 4.08
C GLU A 10 6.56 1.26 3.22
N ILE A 11 7.74 1.79 2.90
CA ILE A 11 8.72 1.18 2.02
C ILE A 11 10.05 0.84 2.72
N HIS A 12 10.07 0.83 4.06
CA HIS A 12 11.29 0.71 4.87
C HIS A 12 11.49 -0.65 5.52
N SER A 13 10.58 -1.61 5.28
CA SER A 13 10.67 -2.98 5.82
C SER A 13 10.29 -4.01 4.76
N ASP A 14 10.50 -5.29 5.07
CA ASP A 14 10.25 -6.41 4.16
C ASP A 14 8.80 -6.93 4.20
N TRP A 15 7.87 -6.17 4.74
CA TRP A 15 6.50 -6.63 4.95
C TRP A 15 5.81 -7.13 3.67
N ARG A 16 6.12 -6.54 2.52
CA ARG A 16 5.57 -6.98 1.23
C ARG A 16 6.03 -8.39 0.87
N GLU A 17 7.31 -8.68 1.08
CA GLU A 17 7.85 -10.01 0.84
C GLU A 17 7.32 -11.03 1.84
N GLU A 18 7.08 -10.63 3.08
CA GLU A 18 6.43 -11.47 4.10
C GLU A 18 4.99 -11.83 3.69
N VAL A 19 4.20 -10.87 3.19
CA VAL A 19 2.85 -11.14 2.66
C VAL A 19 2.92 -12.11 1.48
N LYS A 20 3.79 -11.85 0.51
CA LYS A 20 3.94 -12.70 -0.68
C LYS A 20 4.33 -14.12 -0.32
N THR A 21 5.27 -14.28 0.62
CA THR A 21 5.70 -15.59 1.10
C THR A 21 4.56 -16.34 1.79
N ALA A 22 3.83 -15.67 2.66
CA ALA A 22 2.68 -16.27 3.37
C ALA A 22 1.51 -16.60 2.41
N ALA A 23 1.38 -15.87 1.31
CA ALA A 23 0.37 -16.07 0.28
C ALA A 23 0.80 -17.04 -0.82
N ALA A 24 1.95 -17.70 -0.69
CA ALA A 24 2.45 -18.65 -1.69
C ALA A 24 1.40 -19.72 -2.01
N GLY A 25 1.18 -19.97 -3.29
CA GLY A 25 0.19 -20.93 -3.77
C GLY A 25 -1.24 -20.40 -3.92
N LEU A 26 -1.50 -19.15 -3.51
CA LEU A 26 -2.77 -18.48 -3.81
C LEU A 26 -2.73 -17.87 -5.22
N ASP A 27 -3.89 -17.85 -5.87
CA ASP A 27 -4.03 -17.20 -7.19
C ASP A 27 -4.17 -15.67 -7.01
N VAL A 28 -3.05 -15.04 -6.65
CA VAL A 28 -2.96 -13.60 -6.37
C VAL A 28 -1.84 -12.96 -7.18
N ARG A 29 -2.14 -11.86 -7.82
CA ARG A 29 -1.16 -10.98 -8.46
C ARG A 29 -0.94 -9.76 -7.58
N PHE A 30 0.28 -9.58 -7.08
CA PHE A 30 0.65 -8.41 -6.28
C PHE A 30 1.21 -7.29 -7.12
N THR A 31 0.77 -6.06 -6.84
CA THR A 31 1.35 -4.82 -7.36
C THR A 31 1.75 -3.92 -6.20
N ALA A 32 2.66 -2.98 -6.45
CA ALA A 32 3.21 -2.13 -5.40
C ALA A 32 3.70 -0.79 -5.98
N PRO A 33 3.89 0.25 -5.14
CA PRO A 33 4.59 1.45 -5.54
C PRO A 33 6.07 1.15 -5.82
N VAL A 34 6.82 2.15 -6.27
CA VAL A 34 8.28 2.07 -6.30
C VAL A 34 8.78 2.04 -4.86
N THR A 35 9.48 0.97 -4.47
CA THR A 35 9.92 0.75 -3.09
C THR A 35 11.36 1.16 -2.83
N ASP A 36 12.15 1.42 -3.87
CA ASP A 36 13.44 2.07 -3.74
C ASP A 36 13.23 3.56 -3.46
N HIS A 37 13.69 4.01 -2.30
CA HIS A 37 13.43 5.37 -1.81
C HIS A 37 14.01 6.44 -2.76
N ALA A 38 15.27 6.29 -3.16
CA ALA A 38 15.92 7.24 -4.05
C ALA A 38 15.27 7.27 -5.43
N ALA A 39 14.97 6.12 -6.00
CA ALA A 39 14.28 6.03 -7.29
C ALA A 39 12.89 6.64 -7.25
N SER A 40 12.17 6.47 -6.14
CA SER A 40 10.85 7.09 -5.94
C SER A 40 10.94 8.62 -5.86
N ASP A 41 11.90 9.15 -5.10
CA ASP A 41 12.06 10.60 -4.93
C ASP A 41 12.60 11.29 -6.19
N ASP A 42 13.51 10.64 -6.89
CA ASP A 42 14.27 11.25 -8.00
C ASP A 42 13.67 11.00 -9.39
N CYS A 43 12.60 10.19 -9.51
CA CYS A 43 12.05 9.82 -10.80
C CYS A 43 11.64 11.04 -11.66
N GLY A 44 11.10 12.08 -11.04
CA GLY A 44 10.65 13.27 -11.74
C GLY A 44 11.80 14.03 -12.38
N VAL A 45 12.86 14.33 -11.62
CA VAL A 45 14.01 15.05 -12.13
C VAL A 45 14.87 14.22 -13.08
N ALA A 46 14.91 12.90 -12.88
CA ALA A 46 15.61 11.98 -13.78
C ALA A 46 14.99 11.96 -15.18
N ILE A 47 13.67 12.07 -15.28
CA ILE A 47 12.92 12.01 -16.55
C ILE A 47 12.71 13.39 -17.15
N LEU A 48 12.37 14.40 -16.32
CA LEU A 48 11.89 15.71 -16.77
C LEU A 48 12.91 16.84 -16.60
N GLY A 49 14.07 16.56 -16.03
CA GLY A 49 15.12 17.53 -15.79
C GLY A 49 15.19 18.03 -14.35
N ALA A 50 16.40 18.51 -13.99
CA ALA A 50 16.71 18.95 -12.63
C ALA A 50 15.90 20.19 -12.22
N GLU A 51 15.70 20.32 -10.91
CA GLU A 51 15.11 21.48 -10.26
C GLU A 51 16.06 22.00 -9.17
N GLU A 52 16.17 23.29 -9.05
CA GLU A 52 16.97 23.92 -7.99
C GLU A 52 16.24 23.92 -6.66
N ASP A 53 14.92 24.07 -6.69
CA ASP A 53 14.08 24.13 -5.51
C ASP A 53 13.58 22.73 -5.11
N LYS A 54 13.80 22.36 -3.85
CA LYS A 54 13.40 21.07 -3.28
C LYS A 54 11.90 20.81 -3.42
N VAL A 55 11.07 21.83 -3.29
CA VAL A 55 9.60 21.69 -3.45
C VAL A 55 9.24 21.22 -4.86
N TRP A 56 9.86 21.78 -5.87
CA TRP A 56 9.62 21.39 -7.27
C TRP A 56 10.21 20.03 -7.61
N HIS A 57 11.36 19.70 -7.04
CA HIS A 57 11.97 18.38 -7.13
C HIS A 57 10.99 17.31 -6.62
N ASP A 58 10.52 17.48 -5.39
CA ASP A 58 9.59 16.54 -4.74
C ASP A 58 8.26 16.47 -5.47
N ARG A 59 7.74 17.60 -5.95
CA ARG A 59 6.48 17.68 -6.69
C ARG A 59 6.55 16.91 -8.01
N LYS A 60 7.63 17.02 -8.76
CA LYS A 60 7.82 16.25 -10.00
C LYS A 60 7.74 14.74 -9.75
N GLY A 61 8.44 14.25 -8.72
CA GLY A 61 8.41 12.85 -8.35
C GLY A 61 7.03 12.41 -7.87
N ALA A 62 6.41 13.19 -6.99
CA ALA A 62 5.09 12.89 -6.45
C ALA A 62 4.01 12.80 -7.55
N LEU A 63 4.05 13.68 -8.55
CA LEU A 63 3.07 13.67 -9.64
C LEU A 63 3.20 12.43 -10.54
N LEU A 64 4.43 11.99 -10.83
CA LEU A 64 4.65 10.75 -11.58
C LEU A 64 4.26 9.51 -10.77
N ASN A 65 4.64 9.47 -9.49
CA ASN A 65 4.24 8.37 -8.60
C ASN A 65 2.71 8.32 -8.44
N ALA A 66 2.03 9.47 -8.44
CA ALA A 66 0.57 9.51 -8.38
C ALA A 66 -0.09 8.79 -9.56
N ILE A 67 0.47 8.89 -10.76
CA ILE A 67 -0.04 8.14 -11.93
C ILE A 67 0.01 6.65 -11.64
N ARG A 68 1.18 6.16 -11.20
CA ARG A 68 1.39 4.75 -10.91
C ARG A 68 0.49 4.24 -9.79
N THR A 69 0.45 4.94 -8.66
CA THR A 69 -0.27 4.50 -7.48
C THR A 69 -1.80 4.54 -7.68
N ARG A 70 -2.31 5.59 -8.29
CA ARG A 70 -3.74 5.71 -8.58
C ARG A 70 -4.20 4.65 -9.56
N THR A 71 -3.48 4.46 -10.66
CA THR A 71 -3.80 3.41 -11.64
C THR A 71 -3.79 2.04 -10.99
N ALA A 72 -2.79 1.74 -10.17
CA ALA A 72 -2.71 0.44 -9.49
C ALA A 72 -3.86 0.23 -8.50
N MET A 73 -4.30 1.26 -7.77
CA MET A 73 -5.46 1.17 -6.88
C MET A 73 -6.77 1.02 -7.63
N GLU A 74 -6.92 1.71 -8.76
CA GLU A 74 -8.10 1.60 -9.61
C GLU A 74 -8.25 0.20 -10.23
N GLU A 75 -7.14 -0.46 -10.53
CA GLU A 75 -7.11 -1.80 -11.11
C GLU A 75 -7.14 -2.92 -10.05
N ALA A 76 -6.90 -2.60 -8.79
CA ALA A 76 -6.84 -3.61 -7.72
C ALA A 76 -8.23 -4.11 -7.31
N ASP A 77 -8.32 -5.40 -7.04
CA ASP A 77 -9.50 -6.00 -6.39
C ASP A 77 -9.47 -5.77 -4.87
N VAL A 78 -8.27 -5.71 -4.28
CA VAL A 78 -8.05 -5.41 -2.87
C VAL A 78 -6.84 -4.48 -2.73
N VAL A 79 -6.96 -3.49 -1.87
CA VAL A 79 -5.85 -2.61 -1.49
C VAL A 79 -5.44 -2.92 -0.05
N VAL A 80 -4.16 -3.13 0.17
CA VAL A 80 -3.57 -3.30 1.51
C VAL A 80 -2.66 -2.11 1.77
N VAL A 81 -2.85 -1.44 2.91
CA VAL A 81 -2.02 -0.28 3.28
C VAL A 81 -1.34 -0.55 4.62
N ARG A 82 0.00 -0.56 4.63
CA ARG A 82 0.76 -0.75 5.86
C ARG A 82 1.28 0.56 6.42
N PHE A 83 1.06 0.73 7.73
CA PHE A 83 1.67 1.77 8.56
C PHE A 83 2.73 1.12 9.46
N GLY A 84 3.99 1.50 9.24
CA GLY A 84 5.13 0.96 10.00
C GLY A 84 5.54 1.86 11.16
N GLU A 85 6.61 1.47 11.86
CA GLU A 85 7.11 2.15 13.05
C GLU A 85 8.01 3.34 12.72
N LYS A 86 8.62 3.36 11.52
CA LYS A 86 9.49 4.45 11.09
C LYS A 86 8.71 5.53 10.37
N TYR A 87 8.97 6.77 10.72
CA TYR A 87 8.41 7.96 10.09
C TYR A 87 6.88 8.07 10.19
N LYS A 88 6.40 9.28 10.02
CA LYS A 88 4.95 9.54 9.85
C LYS A 88 4.58 9.25 8.40
N GLN A 89 3.57 8.43 8.20
CA GLN A 89 3.21 7.94 6.87
C GLN A 89 1.90 8.57 6.39
N TRP A 90 1.94 9.87 6.23
CA TRP A 90 0.77 10.63 5.75
C TRP A 90 0.33 10.19 4.35
N ASN A 91 1.28 9.83 3.48
CA ASN A 91 0.96 9.34 2.15
C ASN A 91 0.24 7.98 2.19
N ALA A 92 0.57 7.13 3.16
CA ALA A 92 -0.18 5.88 3.37
C ALA A 92 -1.63 6.16 3.79
N ALA A 93 -1.85 7.16 4.65
CA ALA A 93 -3.21 7.59 5.02
C ALA A 93 -3.98 8.14 3.81
N PHE A 94 -3.31 8.89 2.94
CA PHE A 94 -3.89 9.37 1.69
C PHE A 94 -4.29 8.20 0.78
N ASP A 95 -3.43 7.21 0.61
CA ASP A 95 -3.71 6.01 -0.20
C ASP A 95 -4.92 5.23 0.35
N ALA A 96 -4.99 5.05 1.68
CA ALA A 96 -6.11 4.39 2.33
C ALA A 96 -7.44 5.14 2.06
N GLY A 97 -7.44 6.45 2.21
CA GLY A 97 -8.60 7.28 1.93
C GLY A 97 -9.01 7.24 0.46
N TYR A 98 -8.04 7.26 -0.44
CA TYR A 98 -8.29 7.16 -1.88
C TYR A 98 -8.92 5.81 -2.25
N ALA A 99 -8.37 4.71 -1.75
CA ALA A 99 -8.93 3.38 -1.98
C ALA A 99 -10.37 3.25 -1.43
N ALA A 100 -10.61 3.77 -0.23
CA ALA A 100 -11.94 3.78 0.37
C ALA A 100 -12.94 4.59 -0.46
N ALA A 101 -12.54 5.77 -0.95
CA ALA A 101 -13.37 6.62 -1.81
C ALA A 101 -13.69 5.98 -3.15
N LEU A 102 -12.78 5.16 -3.70
CA LEU A 102 -13.02 4.36 -4.91
C LEU A 102 -13.96 3.17 -4.65
N GLY A 103 -14.30 2.87 -3.41
CA GLY A 103 -15.07 1.69 -3.04
C GLY A 103 -14.29 0.38 -3.18
N ARG A 104 -12.96 0.43 -3.15
CA ARG A 104 -12.12 -0.78 -3.18
C ARG A 104 -12.10 -1.44 -1.80
N PRO A 105 -12.20 -2.77 -1.73
CA PRO A 105 -11.92 -3.49 -0.49
C PRO A 105 -10.56 -3.09 0.06
N LEU A 106 -10.52 -2.75 1.34
CA LEU A 106 -9.36 -2.15 1.99
C LEU A 106 -8.99 -2.94 3.24
N VAL A 107 -7.73 -3.34 3.33
CA VAL A 107 -7.12 -3.94 4.52
C VAL A 107 -6.04 -3.00 5.02
N ILE A 108 -6.11 -2.62 6.29
CA ILE A 108 -5.07 -1.83 6.95
C ILE A 108 -4.20 -2.78 7.77
N LEU A 109 -2.89 -2.58 7.69
CA LEU A 109 -1.90 -3.38 8.42
C LEU A 109 -1.06 -2.44 9.28
N HIS A 110 -1.18 -2.55 10.60
CA HIS A 110 -0.37 -1.79 11.54
C HIS A 110 -0.33 -2.44 12.92
N PRO A 111 0.71 -2.16 13.73
CA PRO A 111 0.76 -2.65 15.11
C PRO A 111 -0.24 -1.93 16.01
N PRO A 112 -0.58 -2.52 17.20
CA PRO A 112 -1.56 -1.94 18.14
C PRO A 112 -1.23 -0.53 18.61
N GLU A 113 0.04 -0.14 18.62
CA GLU A 113 0.50 1.19 19.05
C GLU A 113 -0.11 2.32 18.21
N HIS A 114 -0.58 2.02 17.00
CA HIS A 114 -1.19 3.02 16.11
C HIS A 114 -2.72 3.06 16.18
N ASP A 115 -3.36 2.26 17.03
CA ASP A 115 -4.82 2.15 17.08
C ASP A 115 -5.51 3.50 17.25
N HIS A 116 -5.06 4.30 18.19
CA HIS A 116 -5.67 5.61 18.43
C HIS A 116 -5.43 6.59 17.26
N ALA A 117 -4.20 6.62 16.75
CA ALA A 117 -3.83 7.56 15.68
C ALA A 117 -4.54 7.24 14.36
N LEU A 118 -4.80 5.97 14.10
CA LEU A 118 -5.40 5.49 12.84
C LEU A 118 -6.89 5.12 12.95
N LYS A 119 -7.55 5.50 14.03
CA LYS A 119 -8.95 5.09 14.29
C LYS A 119 -9.93 5.42 13.15
N GLU A 120 -9.75 6.54 12.47
CA GLU A 120 -10.60 6.92 11.35
C GLU A 120 -10.22 6.18 10.06
N VAL A 121 -8.93 5.96 9.86
CA VAL A 121 -8.43 5.13 8.74
C VAL A 121 -8.93 3.70 8.92
N ASP A 122 -8.79 3.13 10.10
CA ASP A 122 -9.26 1.77 10.42
C ASP A 122 -10.77 1.64 10.24
N ALA A 123 -11.53 2.67 10.58
CA ALA A 123 -12.98 2.67 10.43
C ALA A 123 -13.42 2.62 8.95
N SER A 124 -12.57 3.00 8.01
CA SER A 124 -12.86 2.93 6.57
C SER A 124 -12.52 1.58 5.94
N ALA A 125 -11.87 0.69 6.67
CA ALA A 125 -11.36 -0.58 6.17
C ALA A 125 -12.31 -1.75 6.41
N ASN A 126 -12.19 -2.78 5.57
CA ASN A 126 -12.88 -4.05 5.74
C ASN A 126 -12.23 -4.91 6.83
N ALA A 127 -10.93 -4.74 7.05
CA ALA A 127 -10.18 -5.43 8.08
C ALA A 127 -8.96 -4.62 8.54
N VAL A 128 -8.56 -4.82 9.78
CA VAL A 128 -7.31 -4.32 10.35
C VAL A 128 -6.48 -5.54 10.77
N ALA A 129 -5.38 -5.76 10.05
CA ALA A 129 -4.42 -6.82 10.34
C ALA A 129 -3.25 -6.26 11.17
N ARG A 130 -2.66 -7.12 11.99
CA ARG A 130 -1.51 -6.77 12.84
C ARG A 130 -0.19 -7.27 12.27
N GLU A 131 -0.24 -8.31 11.47
CA GLU A 131 0.93 -8.99 10.90
C GLU A 131 0.71 -9.31 9.43
N PRO A 132 1.80 -9.36 8.62
CA PRO A 132 1.70 -9.73 7.20
C PRO A 132 1.02 -11.08 6.95
N ARG A 133 1.22 -12.06 7.84
CA ARG A 133 0.57 -13.37 7.73
C ARG A 133 -0.96 -13.27 7.75
N GLN A 134 -1.52 -12.39 8.57
CA GLN A 134 -2.98 -12.20 8.62
C GLN A 134 -3.53 -11.65 7.31
N VAL A 135 -2.77 -10.83 6.60
CA VAL A 135 -3.16 -10.37 5.25
C VAL A 135 -3.30 -11.56 4.31
N ALA A 136 -2.34 -12.49 4.31
CA ALA A 136 -2.41 -13.70 3.50
C ALA A 136 -3.60 -14.59 3.88
N GLU A 137 -3.90 -14.72 5.16
CA GLU A 137 -5.07 -15.47 5.67
C GLU A 137 -6.38 -14.85 5.19
N ILE A 138 -6.50 -13.52 5.22
CA ILE A 138 -7.65 -12.79 4.67
C ILE A 138 -7.81 -13.09 3.18
N LEU A 139 -6.72 -12.98 2.40
CA LEU A 139 -6.76 -13.25 0.96
C LEU A 139 -7.15 -14.70 0.66
N ARG A 140 -6.65 -15.65 1.45
CA ARG A 140 -7.04 -17.07 1.34
C ARG A 140 -8.55 -17.25 1.56
N TYR A 141 -9.06 -16.65 2.63
CA TYR A 141 -10.50 -16.72 2.91
C TYR A 141 -11.33 -16.12 1.77
N VAL A 142 -10.91 -14.96 1.24
CA VAL A 142 -11.61 -14.30 0.13
C VAL A 142 -11.64 -15.19 -1.12
N LEU A 143 -10.52 -15.87 -1.42
CA LEU A 143 -10.42 -16.73 -2.61
C LEU A 143 -11.11 -18.07 -2.44
N GLU A 144 -10.96 -18.72 -1.29
CA GLU A 144 -11.34 -20.12 -1.08
C GLU A 144 -12.62 -20.29 -0.27
N GLY A 145 -13.03 -19.24 0.47
CA GLY A 145 -14.20 -19.32 1.37
C GLY A 145 -14.01 -20.28 2.54
N ARG A 146 -12.75 -20.59 2.89
CA ARG A 146 -12.40 -21.51 3.97
C ARG A 146 -11.61 -20.81 5.05
N LEU A 147 -11.87 -21.21 6.30
CA LEU A 147 -11.10 -20.73 7.44
C LEU A 147 -9.67 -21.31 7.43
N PRO A 148 -8.69 -20.58 7.98
CA PRO A 148 -7.32 -21.04 8.08
C PRO A 148 -7.17 -22.26 9.00
#